data_65df8d61d2237c0f5ff01b8d2e873a7b
#
_entry.id   65df8d61d2237c0f5ff01b8d2e873a7b
#
_cell.length_a   1.000
_cell.length_b   1.000
_cell.length_c   1.000
_cell.angle_alpha   90.00
_cell.angle_beta   90.00
_cell.angle_gamma   90.00
#
_symmetry.space_group_name_H-M   'P 1'
#
loop_
_entity.id
_entity.type
_entity.pdbx_description
1 polymer ?
#
loop_
_entity_poly.entity_id
_entity_poly.type
_entity_poly.pdbx_seq_one_letter_code
_entity_poly.pdbx_strand_id
1 'polypeptide(L)'
;MFHSVQEYVSKCETCQRTKSTTLKPTGLLQPLPIPCQVWDDITLDFIEGLPCSQGKNTILVVVDRLSKSAHFMSLSHPFSAKTVAEKFINGVVKLHGMPKSIISDRDPIFISKFWQEFFKMSGTQLKMSSAYHPQTDCQTEVINRCLEQYLRCFVHQWPRKWHEYLP
;
A
#
# COMPACT_ATOMS: atom_id res chain seq x y z
N MET A 1 0.22 29.46 -9.09
CA MET A 1 -0.12 28.34 -8.19
C MET A 1 1.07 27.38 -7.99
N PHE A 2 1.68 26.79 -9.01
CA PHE A 2 2.82 25.88 -8.85
C PHE A 2 4.02 26.54 -8.12
N HIS A 3 4.42 27.74 -8.54
CA HIS A 3 5.53 28.48 -7.95
C HIS A 3 5.29 28.81 -6.46
N SER A 4 4.07 29.23 -6.10
CA SER A 4 3.69 29.54 -4.72
C SER A 4 3.74 28.29 -3.80
N VAL A 5 3.34 27.14 -4.31
CA VAL A 5 3.44 25.85 -3.59
C VAL A 5 4.89 25.45 -3.41
N GLN A 6 5.71 25.59 -4.45
CA GLN A 6 7.13 25.29 -4.39
C GLN A 6 7.86 26.19 -3.37
N GLU A 7 7.55 27.47 -3.36
CA GLU A 7 8.11 28.43 -2.41
C GLU A 7 7.69 28.12 -0.97
N TYR A 8 6.40 27.81 -0.76
CA TYR A 8 5.92 27.39 0.56
C TYR A 8 6.62 26.14 1.07
N VAL A 9 6.72 25.10 0.24
CA VAL A 9 7.38 23.85 0.59
C VAL A 9 8.87 24.05 0.87
N SER A 10 9.57 24.90 0.12
CA SER A 10 11.00 25.18 0.33
C SER A 10 11.28 25.88 1.65
N LYS A 11 10.33 26.67 2.16
CA LYS A 11 10.45 27.39 3.43
C LYS A 11 9.87 26.61 4.62
N CYS A 12 9.15 25.54 4.40
CA CYS A 12 8.53 24.74 5.45
C CYS A 12 9.56 23.80 6.12
N GLU A 13 9.88 24.04 7.38
CA GLU A 13 10.87 23.26 8.13
C GLU A 13 10.49 21.78 8.21
N THR A 14 9.22 21.46 8.49
CA THR A 14 8.72 20.09 8.51
C THR A 14 8.92 19.40 7.17
N CYS A 15 8.54 20.06 6.05
CA CYS A 15 8.73 19.49 4.72
C CYS A 15 10.21 19.25 4.40
N GLN A 16 11.10 20.16 4.78
CA GLN A 16 12.53 20.03 4.51
C GLN A 16 13.17 18.88 5.32
N ARG A 17 12.72 18.65 6.55
CA ARG A 17 13.25 17.57 7.39
C ARG A 17 12.66 16.19 7.06
N THR A 18 11.42 16.12 6.57
CA THR A 18 10.69 14.85 6.41
C THR A 18 10.63 14.33 4.98
N LYS A 19 10.80 15.21 3.98
CA LYS A 19 10.78 14.81 2.57
C LYS A 19 12.11 14.22 2.14
N SER A 20 12.06 13.02 1.54
CA SER A 20 13.18 12.38 0.87
C SER A 20 13.15 12.64 -0.64
N THR A 21 14.33 12.78 -1.24
CA THR A 21 14.46 12.87 -2.71
C THR A 21 14.20 11.50 -3.34
N THR A 22 13.25 11.42 -4.25
CA THR A 22 12.99 10.21 -5.02
C THR A 22 13.92 10.18 -6.24
N LEU A 23 14.97 9.37 -6.16
CA LEU A 23 15.77 9.01 -7.34
C LEU A 23 15.04 7.91 -8.11
N LYS A 24 15.01 8.01 -9.45
CA LYS A 24 14.45 6.96 -10.30
C LYS A 24 15.29 5.69 -10.15
N PRO A 25 14.69 4.51 -9.96
CA PRO A 25 15.43 3.25 -9.93
C PRO A 25 16.09 3.01 -11.30
N THR A 26 17.36 2.59 -11.28
CA THR A 26 18.11 2.21 -12.49
C THR A 26 17.81 0.75 -12.81
N GLY A 27 17.21 0.48 -13.97
CA GLY A 27 16.95 -0.88 -14.45
C GLY A 27 16.06 -0.89 -15.71
N LEU A 28 16.14 -1.98 -16.46
CA LEU A 28 15.24 -2.23 -17.60
C LEU A 28 13.88 -2.65 -17.08
N LEU A 29 12.88 -1.76 -17.16
CA LEU A 29 11.50 -2.02 -16.79
C LEU A 29 10.84 -2.95 -17.82
N GLN A 30 10.40 -4.13 -17.40
CA GLN A 30 9.45 -4.92 -18.21
C GLN A 30 8.02 -4.53 -17.78
N PRO A 31 7.30 -3.76 -18.60
CA PRO A 31 5.96 -3.30 -18.21
C PRO A 31 5.00 -4.48 -18.10
N LEU A 32 4.30 -4.58 -16.98
CA LEU A 32 3.17 -5.49 -16.86
C LEU A 32 2.02 -5.01 -17.77
N PRO A 33 1.15 -5.93 -18.24
CA PRO A 33 -0.04 -5.56 -18.98
C PRO A 33 -0.85 -4.51 -18.21
N ILE A 34 -1.32 -3.48 -18.93
CA ILE A 34 -2.18 -2.46 -18.35
C ILE A 34 -3.56 -3.07 -18.10
N PRO A 35 -4.12 -2.96 -16.88
CA PRO A 35 -5.46 -3.43 -16.58
C PRO A 35 -6.53 -2.74 -17.47
N CYS A 36 -7.60 -3.46 -17.80
CA CYS A 36 -8.67 -2.93 -18.62
C CYS A 36 -9.79 -2.27 -17.82
N GLN A 37 -9.90 -2.59 -16.53
CA GLN A 37 -10.99 -2.12 -15.67
C GLN A 37 -10.45 -1.77 -14.28
N VAL A 38 -11.05 -0.74 -13.67
CA VAL A 38 -10.72 -0.28 -12.32
C VAL A 38 -11.12 -1.36 -11.30
N TRP A 39 -10.23 -1.66 -10.36
CA TRP A 39 -10.35 -2.68 -9.31
C TRP A 39 -10.39 -4.15 -9.79
N ASP A 40 -10.14 -4.41 -11.07
CA ASP A 40 -9.97 -5.78 -11.57
C ASP A 40 -8.60 -6.37 -11.19
N ASP A 41 -7.56 -5.55 -11.27
CA ASP A 41 -6.18 -5.94 -10.96
C ASP A 41 -5.64 -5.04 -9.83
N ILE A 42 -5.33 -5.62 -8.70
CA ILE A 42 -4.86 -4.90 -7.51
C ILE A 42 -3.51 -5.40 -7.03
N THR A 43 -2.84 -4.59 -6.22
CA THR A 43 -1.66 -5.00 -5.45
C THR A 43 -1.93 -4.92 -3.96
N LEU A 44 -1.35 -5.85 -3.20
CA LEU A 44 -1.39 -5.90 -1.74
C LEU A 44 0.02 -5.77 -1.18
N ASP A 45 0.17 -4.98 -0.14
CA ASP A 45 1.43 -4.81 0.58
C ASP A 45 1.20 -4.41 2.04
N PHE A 46 2.24 -4.54 2.89
CA PHE A 46 2.22 -4.09 4.27
C PHE A 46 3.23 -2.98 4.52
N ILE A 47 2.83 -1.97 5.27
CA ILE A 47 3.76 -1.02 5.90
C ILE A 47 3.85 -1.40 7.37
N GLU A 48 4.99 -1.94 7.76
CA GLU A 48 5.26 -2.41 9.10
C GLU A 48 6.22 -1.49 9.87
N GLY A 49 6.45 -1.80 11.15
CA GLY A 49 7.39 -1.04 11.99
C GLY A 49 6.92 0.33 12.40
N LEU A 50 5.63 0.64 12.24
CA LEU A 50 5.06 1.91 12.69
C LEU A 50 4.96 1.97 14.23
N PRO A 51 5.14 3.16 14.82
CA PRO A 51 4.92 3.33 16.26
C PRO A 51 3.49 2.97 16.62
N CYS A 52 3.27 2.30 17.75
CA CYS A 52 1.93 1.90 18.19
C CYS A 52 1.02 3.13 18.34
N SER A 53 -0.10 3.14 17.60
CA SER A 53 -1.13 4.17 17.61
C SER A 53 -2.50 3.52 17.81
N GLN A 54 -3.14 3.74 18.94
CA GLN A 54 -4.42 3.11 19.31
C GLN A 54 -4.41 1.56 19.16
N GLY A 55 -3.30 0.92 19.54
CA GLY A 55 -3.12 -0.52 19.40
C GLY A 55 -2.81 -1.00 17.97
N LYS A 56 -2.61 -0.10 17.01
CA LYS A 56 -2.24 -0.39 15.62
C LYS A 56 -0.78 -0.08 15.38
N ASN A 57 -0.11 -0.88 14.56
CA ASN A 57 1.32 -0.72 14.25
C ASN A 57 1.69 -1.16 12.83
N THR A 58 0.70 -1.56 12.03
CA THR A 58 0.86 -1.99 10.64
C THR A 58 -0.27 -1.43 9.79
N ILE A 59 0.00 -1.15 8.53
CA ILE A 59 -1.02 -0.74 7.54
C ILE A 59 -1.03 -1.77 6.41
N LEU A 60 -2.20 -2.34 6.12
CA LEU A 60 -2.45 -3.06 4.88
C LEU A 60 -2.74 -2.02 3.79
N VAL A 61 -1.98 -2.06 2.73
CA VAL A 61 -2.13 -1.19 1.56
C VAL A 61 -2.71 -2.00 0.42
N VAL A 62 -3.78 -1.52 -0.18
CA VAL A 62 -4.41 -2.13 -1.36
C VAL A 62 -4.49 -1.07 -2.44
N VAL A 63 -3.87 -1.33 -3.59
CA VAL A 63 -3.78 -0.36 -4.69
C VAL A 63 -4.42 -0.93 -5.95
N ASP A 64 -5.31 -0.17 -6.56
CA ASP A 64 -5.78 -0.45 -7.91
C ASP A 64 -4.69 -0.14 -8.93
N ARG A 65 -4.34 -1.12 -9.75
CA ARG A 65 -3.24 -0.99 -10.72
C ARG A 65 -3.56 -0.06 -11.89
N LEU A 66 -4.83 0.16 -12.21
CA LEU A 66 -5.23 1.05 -13.29
C LEU A 66 -5.29 2.51 -12.82
N SER A 67 -6.15 2.81 -11.86
CA SER A 67 -6.42 4.20 -11.42
C SER A 67 -5.39 4.75 -10.43
N LYS A 68 -4.61 3.88 -9.78
CA LYS A 68 -3.70 4.18 -8.65
C LYS A 68 -4.43 4.61 -7.37
N SER A 69 -5.74 4.46 -7.32
CA SER A 69 -6.49 4.62 -6.09
C SER A 69 -6.07 3.57 -5.07
N ALA A 70 -6.00 3.96 -3.81
CA ALA A 70 -5.54 3.08 -2.75
C ALA A 70 -6.46 3.09 -1.54
N HIS A 71 -6.56 1.95 -0.86
CA HIS A 71 -7.15 1.81 0.46
C HIS A 71 -6.08 1.47 1.50
N PHE A 72 -6.16 2.12 2.64
CA PHE A 72 -5.23 1.95 3.75
C PHE A 72 -5.98 1.45 4.98
N MET A 73 -5.63 0.28 5.47
CA MET A 73 -6.32 -0.35 6.59
C MET A 73 -5.36 -0.69 7.72
N SER A 74 -5.57 -0.07 8.88
CA SER A 74 -4.70 -0.31 10.04
C SER A 74 -4.94 -1.68 10.68
N LEU A 75 -3.85 -2.32 11.08
CA LEU A 75 -3.79 -3.63 11.71
C LEU A 75 -3.04 -3.56 13.04
N SER A 76 -3.38 -4.47 13.95
CA SER A 76 -2.65 -4.69 15.21
C SER A 76 -1.80 -5.94 15.08
N HIS A 77 -0.48 -5.82 15.11
CA HIS A 77 0.40 -6.99 15.12
C HIS A 77 0.43 -7.61 16.53
N PRO A 78 0.39 -8.95 16.68
CA PRO A 78 0.31 -9.95 15.61
C PRO A 78 -1.11 -10.06 15.01
N PHE A 79 -1.19 -10.24 13.70
CA PHE A 79 -2.44 -10.46 12.98
C PHE A 79 -2.41 -11.79 12.21
N SER A 80 -3.58 -12.38 12.02
CA SER A 80 -3.75 -13.63 11.27
C SER A 80 -4.16 -13.35 9.83
N ALA A 81 -3.96 -14.32 8.95
CA ALA A 81 -4.46 -14.29 7.57
C ALA A 81 -5.98 -14.04 7.50
N LYS A 82 -6.74 -14.59 8.46
CA LYS A 82 -8.18 -14.37 8.58
C LYS A 82 -8.51 -12.90 8.90
N THR A 83 -7.79 -12.28 9.83
CA THR A 83 -7.98 -10.87 10.19
C THR A 83 -7.73 -9.95 8.99
N VAL A 84 -6.67 -10.24 8.22
CA VAL A 84 -6.35 -9.49 6.99
C VAL A 84 -7.45 -9.66 5.95
N ALA A 85 -7.97 -10.89 5.76
CA ALA A 85 -9.06 -11.16 4.83
C ALA A 85 -10.36 -10.42 5.22
N GLU A 86 -10.71 -10.39 6.51
CA GLU A 86 -11.86 -9.65 7.00
C GLU A 86 -11.74 -8.14 6.71
N LYS A 87 -10.54 -7.57 6.91
CA LYS A 87 -10.26 -6.17 6.57
C LYS A 87 -10.36 -5.92 5.08
N PHE A 88 -9.77 -6.79 4.27
CA PHE A 88 -9.83 -6.72 2.81
C PHE A 88 -11.26 -6.80 2.28
N ILE A 89 -12.05 -7.76 2.75
CA ILE A 89 -13.47 -7.92 2.36
C ILE A 89 -14.25 -6.66 2.72
N ASN A 90 -14.11 -6.17 3.96
CA ASN A 90 -14.89 -5.04 4.43
C ASN A 90 -14.47 -3.70 3.81
N GLY A 91 -13.17 -3.52 3.55
CA GLY A 91 -12.62 -2.25 3.04
C GLY A 91 -12.55 -2.15 1.52
N VAL A 92 -12.46 -3.28 0.81
CA VAL A 92 -12.24 -3.27 -0.64
C VAL A 92 -13.35 -4.03 -1.37
N VAL A 93 -13.57 -5.32 -1.03
CA VAL A 93 -14.50 -6.16 -1.77
C VAL A 93 -15.93 -5.67 -1.69
N LYS A 94 -16.36 -5.14 -0.56
CA LYS A 94 -17.70 -4.54 -0.40
C LYS A 94 -17.93 -3.30 -1.29
N LEU A 95 -16.87 -2.57 -1.60
CA LEU A 95 -16.94 -1.34 -2.39
C LEU A 95 -16.81 -1.60 -3.89
N HIS A 96 -15.91 -2.52 -4.26
CA HIS A 96 -15.46 -2.69 -5.64
C HIS A 96 -15.71 -4.08 -6.22
N GLY A 97 -16.14 -5.04 -5.40
CA GLY A 97 -16.25 -6.44 -5.79
C GLY A 97 -14.92 -7.21 -5.65
N MET A 98 -14.95 -8.50 -6.01
CA MET A 98 -13.74 -9.33 -6.02
C MET A 98 -12.87 -9.00 -7.24
N PRO A 99 -11.56 -8.75 -7.05
CA PRO A 99 -10.65 -8.51 -8.16
C PRO A 99 -10.42 -9.80 -8.98
N LYS A 100 -10.08 -9.64 -10.25
CA LYS A 100 -9.69 -10.74 -11.13
C LYS A 100 -8.29 -11.25 -10.83
N SER A 101 -7.36 -10.32 -10.53
CA SER A 101 -6.01 -10.69 -10.14
C SER A 101 -5.48 -9.83 -8.99
N ILE A 102 -4.64 -10.45 -8.18
CA ILE A 102 -3.93 -9.81 -7.08
C ILE A 102 -2.45 -10.08 -7.23
N ILE A 103 -1.66 -9.03 -7.08
CA ILE A 103 -0.21 -9.12 -6.99
C ILE A 103 0.18 -8.79 -5.55
N SER A 104 0.98 -9.62 -4.93
CA SER A 104 1.56 -9.38 -3.61
C SER A 104 3.02 -9.81 -3.56
N ASP A 105 3.72 -9.34 -2.57
CA ASP A 105 5.01 -9.89 -2.19
C ASP A 105 4.86 -11.31 -1.62
N ARG A 106 5.99 -11.87 -1.17
CA ARG A 106 6.03 -13.21 -0.55
C ARG A 106 5.87 -13.18 0.96
N ASP A 107 5.10 -12.22 1.48
CA ASP A 107 4.77 -12.21 2.90
C ASP A 107 4.10 -13.53 3.32
N PRO A 108 4.45 -14.10 4.50
CA PRO A 108 3.87 -15.34 5.02
C PRO A 108 2.35 -15.36 5.04
N ILE A 109 1.70 -14.22 5.21
CA ILE A 109 0.24 -14.08 5.17
C ILE A 109 -0.29 -14.45 3.78
N PHE A 110 0.28 -13.83 2.72
CA PHE A 110 -0.19 -14.00 1.34
C PHE A 110 0.16 -15.38 0.75
N ILE A 111 1.25 -16.02 1.20
CA ILE A 111 1.59 -17.40 0.79
C ILE A 111 0.86 -18.48 1.61
N SER A 112 0.11 -18.10 2.64
CA SER A 112 -0.60 -19.06 3.49
C SER A 112 -1.65 -19.86 2.70
N LYS A 113 -1.87 -21.11 3.10
CA LYS A 113 -2.92 -21.96 2.50
C LYS A 113 -4.31 -21.32 2.56
N PHE A 114 -4.59 -20.58 3.65
CA PHE A 114 -5.85 -19.85 3.80
C PHE A 114 -6.07 -18.86 2.66
N TRP A 115 -5.07 -18.03 2.31
CA TRP A 115 -5.18 -17.04 1.23
C TRP A 115 -5.29 -17.70 -0.14
N GLN A 116 -4.52 -18.76 -0.38
CA GLN A 116 -4.59 -19.51 -1.63
C GLN A 116 -5.98 -20.11 -1.85
N GLU A 117 -6.56 -20.76 -0.83
CA GLU A 117 -7.92 -21.33 -0.89
C GLU A 117 -8.97 -20.24 -1.04
N PHE A 118 -8.85 -19.14 -0.29
CA PHE A 118 -9.79 -18.03 -0.36
C PHE A 118 -9.87 -17.43 -1.77
N PHE A 119 -8.74 -17.15 -2.40
CA PHE A 119 -8.75 -16.61 -3.76
C PHE A 119 -9.11 -17.64 -4.82
N LYS A 120 -8.72 -18.89 -4.65
CA LYS A 120 -9.14 -19.97 -5.54
C LYS A 120 -10.67 -20.12 -5.55
N MET A 121 -11.31 -20.11 -4.41
CA MET A 121 -12.76 -20.18 -4.29
C MET A 121 -13.47 -18.96 -4.88
N SER A 122 -12.84 -17.80 -4.83
CA SER A 122 -13.37 -16.54 -5.37
C SER A 122 -13.10 -16.35 -6.87
N GLY A 123 -12.36 -17.27 -7.51
CA GLY A 123 -11.95 -17.14 -8.91
C GLY A 123 -10.88 -16.08 -9.19
N THR A 124 -10.24 -15.55 -8.14
CA THR A 124 -9.19 -14.54 -8.23
C THR A 124 -7.83 -15.19 -8.45
N GLN A 125 -7.05 -14.70 -9.41
CA GLN A 125 -5.68 -15.15 -9.65
C GLN A 125 -4.70 -14.46 -8.70
N LEU A 126 -4.06 -15.22 -7.82
CA LEU A 126 -2.97 -14.71 -6.98
C LEU A 126 -1.64 -14.83 -7.72
N LYS A 127 -0.97 -13.70 -7.97
CA LYS A 127 0.34 -13.60 -8.61
C LYS A 127 1.35 -13.12 -7.58
N MET A 128 2.38 -13.92 -7.32
CA MET A 128 3.47 -13.53 -6.42
C MET A 128 4.52 -12.73 -7.19
N SER A 129 4.93 -11.60 -6.63
CA SER A 129 6.10 -10.87 -7.16
C SER A 129 7.34 -11.76 -7.00
N SER A 130 8.19 -11.80 -8.03
CA SER A 130 9.45 -12.51 -7.91
C SER A 130 10.53 -11.56 -7.39
N ALA A 131 11.48 -12.10 -6.60
CA ALA A 131 12.61 -11.33 -6.06
C ALA A 131 13.48 -10.66 -7.16
N TYR A 132 13.36 -11.12 -8.41
CA TYR A 132 14.09 -10.62 -9.57
C TYR A 132 13.28 -9.65 -10.48
N HIS A 133 12.01 -9.40 -10.15
CA HIS A 133 11.17 -8.46 -10.88
C HIS A 133 10.54 -7.43 -9.92
N PRO A 134 11.35 -6.53 -9.36
CA PRO A 134 10.84 -5.45 -8.48
C PRO A 134 9.86 -4.52 -9.21
N GLN A 135 9.78 -4.63 -10.52
CA GLN A 135 8.89 -3.85 -11.39
C GLN A 135 7.40 -4.15 -11.20
N THR A 136 7.08 -5.33 -10.67
CA THR A 136 5.70 -5.73 -10.37
C THR A 136 5.12 -4.90 -9.23
N ASP A 137 5.99 -4.38 -8.36
CA ASP A 137 5.63 -3.71 -7.12
C ASP A 137 6.00 -2.21 -7.06
N CYS A 138 6.70 -1.68 -8.09
CA CYS A 138 7.11 -0.27 -8.14
C CYS A 138 5.96 0.72 -7.90
N GLN A 139 4.72 0.36 -8.26
CA GLN A 139 3.58 1.25 -8.10
C GLN A 139 3.13 1.30 -6.65
N THR A 140 3.09 0.16 -5.98
CA THR A 140 2.76 0.06 -4.55
C THR A 140 3.85 0.72 -3.72
N GLU A 141 5.12 0.53 -4.07
CA GLU A 141 6.25 1.20 -3.41
C GLU A 141 6.14 2.73 -3.49
N VAL A 142 5.75 3.29 -4.64
CA VAL A 142 5.53 4.74 -4.78
C VAL A 142 4.41 5.20 -3.86
N ILE A 143 3.30 4.47 -3.80
CA ILE A 143 2.16 4.81 -2.94
C ILE A 143 2.53 4.69 -1.47
N ASN A 144 3.25 3.63 -1.08
CA ASN A 144 3.76 3.45 0.27
C ASN A 144 4.64 4.62 0.70
N ARG A 145 5.59 5.02 -0.15
CA ARG A 145 6.43 6.21 0.10
C ARG A 145 5.62 7.50 0.23
N CYS A 146 4.61 7.68 -0.62
CA CYS A 146 3.72 8.84 -0.54
C CYS A 146 2.95 8.86 0.79
N LEU A 147 2.39 7.71 1.20
CA LEU A 147 1.69 7.59 2.48
C LEU A 147 2.62 7.81 3.67
N GLU A 148 3.79 7.17 3.68
CA GLU A 148 4.77 7.36 4.74
C GLU A 148 5.20 8.84 4.86
N GLN A 149 5.45 9.49 3.73
CA GLN A 149 5.83 10.90 3.71
C GLN A 149 4.68 11.79 4.20
N TYR A 150 3.44 11.50 3.77
CA TYR A 150 2.25 12.17 4.26
C TYR A 150 2.14 12.04 5.78
N LEU A 151 2.20 10.82 6.30
CA LEU A 151 2.11 10.57 7.74
C LEU A 151 3.24 11.27 8.50
N ARG A 152 4.49 11.18 8.03
CA ARG A 152 5.64 11.89 8.66
C ARG A 152 5.41 13.39 8.74
N CYS A 153 4.82 14.02 7.72
CA CYS A 153 4.52 15.43 7.73
C CYS A 153 3.44 15.79 8.78
N PHE A 154 2.38 14.99 8.88
CA PHE A 154 1.25 15.30 9.77
C PHE A 154 1.51 14.94 11.22
N VAL A 155 2.21 13.84 11.47
CA VAL A 155 2.44 13.35 12.84
C VAL A 155 3.86 13.56 13.35
N HIS A 156 4.61 14.48 12.72
CA HIS A 156 6.00 14.77 13.09
C HIS A 156 6.20 14.98 14.60
N GLN A 157 5.31 15.73 15.23
CA GLN A 157 5.38 16.02 16.67
C GLN A 157 4.79 14.91 17.54
N TRP A 158 3.85 14.11 16.99
CA TRP A 158 3.13 13.03 17.70
C TRP A 158 3.08 11.75 16.88
N PRO A 159 4.19 11.03 16.68
CA PRO A 159 4.25 9.85 15.82
C PRO A 159 3.25 8.75 16.18
N ARG A 160 2.84 8.67 17.45
CA ARG A 160 1.86 7.69 17.95
C ARG A 160 0.40 8.04 17.63
N LYS A 161 0.13 9.10 16.86
CA LYS A 161 -1.21 9.50 16.42
C LYS A 161 -1.47 9.22 14.95
N TRP A 162 -0.58 8.52 14.25
CA TRP A 162 -0.69 8.30 12.81
C TRP A 162 -2.03 7.66 12.39
N HIS A 163 -2.62 6.81 13.24
CA HIS A 163 -3.89 6.16 12.95
C HIS A 163 -5.05 7.15 12.77
N GLU A 164 -5.03 8.29 13.45
CA GLU A 164 -6.05 9.36 13.34
C GLU A 164 -5.96 10.12 12.01
N TYR A 165 -4.80 10.05 11.33
CA TYR A 165 -4.51 10.74 10.08
C TYR A 165 -4.42 9.78 8.89
N LEU A 166 -4.83 8.52 9.06
CA LEU A 166 -4.88 7.57 7.96
C LEU A 166 -6.02 7.95 7.02
N PRO A 167 -5.73 8.17 5.71
CA PRO A 167 -6.74 8.61 4.74
C PRO A 167 -7.73 7.51 4.35
#